data_b76a53e861fec27a48c411c38b3c712d
#
_entry.id   b76a53e861fec27a48c411c38b3c712d
#
_cell.length_a   1.000
_cell.length_b   1.000
_cell.length_c   1.000
_cell.angle_alpha   90.00
_cell.angle_beta   90.00
_cell.angle_gamma   90.00
#
_symmetry.space_group_name_H-M   'P 1'
#
loop_
_entity.id
_entity.type
_entity.pdbx_description
1 polymer ?
#
loop_
_entity_poly.entity_id
_entity_poly.type
_entity_poly.pdbx_seq_one_letter_code
_entity_poly.pdbx_strand_id
1 'polypeptide(L)'
;MHRPSWYQEGSILIVNSATCGINKDGHEQYIVDPETGVRSINSINDKLAEACEQIKAGDFNNQDIIFYPELPAIEKDIFVPKYHDGSFNSEVVRLVESSDFFTLKTLGELLDSGEVEITNGHGSPSSDQRLGEVPYIKVSDLRAGAVNINPTNMIPVALAQQFWRGADSGLKPYDLISPERASKNIGEFCILMPGQQRVVLTKEVIVIRATANAPFSQFYLMWALSLSAVRKQWERIVFMQTNREDVGDRMLEIKIPYTDNREFAAQLSLPFKSYYECLESARRGFIRSLENSPYDHHIHLGEDEIGR
;
A
#
# COMPACT_ATOMS: atom_id res chain seq x y z
N MET A 1 24.36 -2.12 38.96
CA MET A 1 24.03 -2.80 37.71
C MET A 1 25.19 -2.57 36.76
N HIS A 2 25.87 -3.63 36.27
CA HIS A 2 27.03 -3.48 35.40
C HIS A 2 26.52 -3.30 33.98
N ARG A 3 26.86 -2.19 33.32
CA ARG A 3 26.53 -1.98 31.91
C ARG A 3 27.40 -2.94 31.05
N PRO A 4 26.84 -3.66 30.09
CA PRO A 4 27.64 -4.49 29.18
C PRO A 4 28.65 -3.63 28.39
N SER A 5 29.76 -4.22 27.99
CA SER A 5 30.82 -3.55 27.23
C SER A 5 30.37 -3.02 25.87
N TRP A 6 29.34 -3.58 25.29
CA TRP A 6 28.76 -3.18 24.01
C TRP A 6 27.72 -2.03 24.13
N TYR A 7 27.34 -1.63 25.36
CA TYR A 7 26.35 -0.57 25.56
C TYR A 7 26.93 0.78 25.10
N GLN A 8 26.20 1.42 24.20
CA GLN A 8 26.47 2.80 23.75
C GLN A 8 25.44 3.73 24.39
N GLU A 9 25.92 4.78 25.06
CA GLU A 9 25.01 5.79 25.65
C GLU A 9 24.29 6.52 24.52
N GLY A 10 22.98 6.65 24.63
CA GLY A 10 22.15 7.32 23.61
C GLY A 10 21.71 6.42 22.45
N SER A 11 21.95 5.10 22.48
CA SER A 11 21.44 4.16 21.50
C SER A 11 20.57 3.07 22.12
N ILE A 12 19.70 2.46 21.32
CA ILE A 12 18.89 1.30 21.69
C ILE A 12 19.26 0.14 20.79
N LEU A 13 19.54 -1.03 21.40
CA LEU A 13 19.65 -2.27 20.66
C LEU A 13 18.27 -2.81 20.37
N ILE A 14 17.95 -3.03 19.09
CA ILE A 14 16.71 -3.64 18.66
C ILE A 14 17.00 -5.04 18.12
N VAL A 15 16.23 -6.00 18.58
CA VAL A 15 16.27 -7.39 18.12
C VAL A 15 14.98 -7.70 17.39
N ASN A 16 15.07 -7.93 16.09
CA ASN A 16 13.93 -8.33 15.27
C ASN A 16 14.02 -9.82 14.97
N SER A 17 13.60 -10.66 15.94
CA SER A 17 13.61 -12.10 15.77
C SER A 17 12.34 -12.58 15.07
N ALA A 18 12.50 -13.23 13.92
CA ALA A 18 11.38 -13.73 13.12
C ALA A 18 10.66 -14.91 13.80
N THR A 19 11.35 -15.69 14.64
CA THR A 19 10.82 -16.87 15.32
C THR A 19 11.40 -17.00 16.72
N CYS A 20 10.62 -17.59 17.63
CA CYS A 20 11.01 -17.84 19.02
C CYS A 20 10.83 -19.32 19.40
N GLY A 21 10.90 -20.23 18.45
CA GLY A 21 10.81 -21.66 18.67
C GLY A 21 9.40 -22.21 18.86
N ILE A 22 8.41 -21.34 19.05
CA ILE A 22 6.99 -21.73 19.23
C ILE A 22 6.08 -20.92 18.29
N ASN A 23 4.98 -21.51 17.89
CA ASN A 23 3.94 -20.84 17.12
C ASN A 23 2.92 -20.14 18.05
N LYS A 24 1.95 -19.44 17.45
CA LYS A 24 0.88 -18.73 18.16
C LYS A 24 0.02 -19.63 19.06
N ASP A 25 -0.01 -20.91 18.81
CA ASP A 25 -0.80 -21.90 19.54
C ASP A 25 0.05 -22.63 20.62
N GLY A 26 1.31 -22.20 20.79
CA GLY A 26 2.24 -22.77 21.78
C GLY A 26 2.93 -24.06 21.35
N HIS A 27 2.81 -24.48 20.09
CA HIS A 27 3.49 -25.66 19.57
C HIS A 27 4.87 -25.31 19.03
N GLU A 28 5.81 -26.27 19.16
CA GLU A 28 7.17 -26.14 18.66
C GLU A 28 7.21 -25.91 17.14
N GLN A 29 7.99 -24.91 16.74
CA GLN A 29 8.30 -24.63 15.35
C GLN A 29 9.66 -25.24 14.99
N TYR A 30 9.66 -26.17 14.05
CA TYR A 30 10.89 -26.78 13.55
C TYR A 30 11.35 -26.11 12.27
N ILE A 31 12.65 -26.18 12.01
CA ILE A 31 13.24 -25.70 10.76
C ILE A 31 12.67 -26.51 9.60
N VAL A 32 12.28 -25.81 8.53
CA VAL A 32 11.84 -26.39 7.25
C VAL A 32 12.91 -26.08 6.22
N ASP A 33 13.40 -27.10 5.54
CA ASP A 33 14.33 -26.97 4.44
C ASP A 33 13.63 -26.21 3.29
N PRO A 34 14.18 -25.07 2.85
CA PRO A 34 13.53 -24.24 1.84
C PRO A 34 13.48 -24.88 0.44
N GLU A 35 14.39 -25.84 0.13
CA GLU A 35 14.45 -26.50 -1.16
C GLU A 35 13.54 -27.71 -1.25
N THR A 36 13.52 -28.52 -0.17
CA THR A 36 12.78 -29.77 -0.15
C THR A 36 11.42 -29.67 0.54
N GLY A 37 11.18 -28.62 1.32
CA GLY A 37 9.99 -28.48 2.16
C GLY A 37 9.94 -29.46 3.35
N VAL A 38 11.02 -30.22 3.59
CA VAL A 38 11.07 -31.23 4.66
C VAL A 38 11.28 -30.52 6.00
N ARG A 39 10.41 -30.85 6.95
CA ARG A 39 10.50 -30.37 8.33
C ARG A 39 11.52 -31.17 9.11
N SER A 40 12.44 -30.51 9.80
CA SER A 40 13.32 -31.14 10.77
C SER A 40 12.51 -31.71 11.94
N ILE A 41 12.94 -32.82 12.50
CA ILE A 41 12.35 -33.41 13.70
C ILE A 41 13.13 -33.07 14.98
N ASN A 42 14.33 -32.51 14.84
CA ASN A 42 15.26 -32.30 15.97
C ASN A 42 15.76 -30.85 16.08
N SER A 43 15.46 -29.99 15.10
CA SER A 43 15.97 -28.62 15.07
C SER A 43 14.82 -27.62 15.16
N ILE A 44 14.70 -26.95 16.30
CA ILE A 44 13.72 -25.92 16.55
C ILE A 44 14.15 -24.63 15.85
N ASN A 45 13.21 -23.95 15.22
CA ASN A 45 13.44 -22.65 14.56
C ASN A 45 13.31 -21.53 15.60
N ASP A 46 14.39 -21.28 16.33
CA ASP A 46 14.45 -20.28 17.39
C ASP A 46 15.54 -19.24 17.09
N LYS A 47 15.14 -18.21 16.35
CA LYS A 47 16.01 -17.07 16.04
C LYS A 47 16.23 -16.14 17.23
N LEU A 48 15.35 -16.17 18.24
CA LEU A 48 15.53 -15.40 19.46
C LEU A 48 16.68 -15.96 20.31
N ALA A 49 16.79 -17.28 20.43
CA ALA A 49 17.92 -17.91 21.12
C ALA A 49 19.24 -17.57 20.46
N GLU A 50 19.30 -17.62 19.11
CA GLU A 50 20.49 -17.22 18.33
C GLU A 50 20.86 -15.75 18.59
N ALA A 51 19.86 -14.84 18.57
CA ALA A 51 20.09 -13.42 18.87
C ALA A 51 20.60 -13.19 20.31
N CYS A 52 20.09 -13.93 21.28
CA CYS A 52 20.57 -13.85 22.66
C CYS A 52 22.05 -14.26 22.80
N GLU A 53 22.49 -15.31 22.11
CA GLU A 53 23.90 -15.71 22.12
C GLU A 53 24.80 -14.69 21.43
N GLN A 54 24.37 -14.09 20.33
CA GLN A 54 25.08 -13.00 19.65
C GLN A 54 25.24 -11.77 20.55
N ILE A 55 24.17 -11.36 21.24
CA ILE A 55 24.21 -10.26 22.22
C ILE A 55 25.23 -10.54 23.33
N LYS A 56 25.25 -11.75 23.87
CA LYS A 56 26.21 -12.16 24.91
C LYS A 56 27.64 -12.12 24.39
N ALA A 57 27.87 -12.50 23.14
CA ALA A 57 29.16 -12.46 22.48
C ALA A 57 29.59 -11.04 22.07
N GLY A 58 28.69 -10.06 22.07
CA GLY A 58 28.93 -8.71 21.54
C GLY A 58 29.04 -8.67 20.02
N ASP A 59 28.47 -9.69 19.34
CA ASP A 59 28.43 -9.76 17.88
C ASP A 59 27.10 -9.22 17.36
N PHE A 60 27.16 -8.05 16.71
CA PHE A 60 26.00 -7.34 16.17
C PHE A 60 26.04 -7.27 14.63
N ASN A 61 26.77 -8.16 13.99
CA ASN A 61 26.93 -8.17 12.53
C ASN A 61 25.74 -8.82 11.80
N ASN A 62 24.85 -9.49 12.51
CA ASN A 62 23.67 -10.10 11.94
C ASN A 62 22.56 -9.05 11.76
N GLN A 63 22.53 -8.41 10.61
CA GLN A 63 21.57 -7.36 10.28
C GLN A 63 20.11 -7.84 10.17
N ASP A 64 19.88 -9.14 10.00
CA ASP A 64 18.55 -9.71 9.88
C ASP A 64 17.84 -9.83 11.24
N ILE A 65 18.61 -9.88 12.34
CA ILE A 65 18.09 -10.17 13.68
C ILE A 65 18.32 -9.00 14.63
N ILE A 66 19.48 -8.36 14.57
CA ILE A 66 19.92 -7.34 15.53
C ILE A 66 20.37 -6.10 14.75
N PHE A 67 19.88 -4.94 15.15
CA PHE A 67 20.32 -3.68 14.58
C PHE A 67 20.23 -2.53 15.59
N TYR A 68 21.03 -1.49 15.37
CA TYR A 68 21.02 -0.27 16.16
C TYR A 68 20.47 0.88 15.32
N PRO A 69 19.26 1.38 15.59
CA PRO A 69 18.83 2.64 15.05
C PRO A 69 19.50 3.78 15.82
N GLU A 70 19.78 4.87 15.15
CA GLU A 70 20.10 6.12 15.82
C GLU A 70 18.88 6.62 16.61
N LEU A 71 19.10 7.19 17.79
CA LEU A 71 18.01 7.67 18.67
C LEU A 71 17.03 8.65 18.01
N PRO A 72 17.43 9.57 17.10
CA PRO A 72 16.50 10.41 16.38
C PRO A 72 15.40 9.63 15.61
N ALA A 73 15.67 8.38 15.24
CA ALA A 73 14.65 7.52 14.61
C ALA A 73 13.51 7.10 15.56
N ILE A 74 13.65 7.35 16.87
CA ILE A 74 12.67 7.00 17.91
C ILE A 74 11.78 8.20 18.29
N GLU A 75 11.97 9.35 17.65
CA GLU A 75 11.16 10.57 17.89
C GLU A 75 9.64 10.37 17.73
N LYS A 76 9.23 9.30 17.04
CA LYS A 76 7.81 8.95 16.86
C LYS A 76 7.24 8.00 17.91
N ASP A 77 7.97 7.69 18.99
CA ASP A 77 7.55 6.74 20.04
C ASP A 77 7.13 5.35 19.50
N ILE A 78 7.72 4.91 18.39
CA ILE A 78 7.43 3.62 17.76
C ILE A 78 8.44 2.58 18.22
N PHE A 79 8.00 1.64 19.08
CA PHE A 79 8.83 0.58 19.64
C PHE A 79 8.62 -0.79 18.96
N VAL A 80 8.21 -0.79 17.69
CA VAL A 80 8.06 -2.00 16.88
C VAL A 80 9.39 -2.30 16.18
N PRO A 81 10.07 -3.43 16.50
CA PRO A 81 11.40 -3.71 15.95
C PRO A 81 11.47 -3.66 14.42
N LYS A 82 10.51 -4.25 13.75
CA LYS A 82 10.42 -4.29 12.28
C LYS A 82 10.38 -2.89 11.65
N TYR A 83 9.81 -1.89 12.34
CA TYR A 83 9.77 -0.51 11.85
C TYR A 83 11.16 0.10 11.69
N HIS A 84 12.10 -0.28 12.52
CA HIS A 84 13.48 0.23 12.51
C HIS A 84 14.40 -0.56 11.59
N ASP A 85 13.92 -1.62 10.95
CA ASP A 85 14.70 -2.44 10.03
C ASP A 85 14.85 -1.73 8.67
N GLY A 86 16.04 -1.16 8.45
CA GLY A 86 16.39 -0.44 7.22
C GLY A 86 16.46 -1.32 5.98
N SER A 87 16.52 -2.65 6.12
CA SER A 87 16.63 -3.60 5.01
C SER A 87 15.44 -3.53 4.07
N PHE A 88 14.26 -3.15 4.58
CA PHE A 88 13.05 -2.95 3.77
C PHE A 88 13.15 -1.81 2.74
N ASN A 89 14.09 -0.87 2.93
CA ASN A 89 14.33 0.21 2.00
C ASN A 89 15.49 -0.09 1.02
N SER A 90 16.28 -1.13 1.27
CA SER A 90 17.53 -1.37 0.55
C SER A 90 17.36 -1.60 -0.96
N GLU A 91 16.24 -2.22 -1.36
CA GLU A 91 15.98 -2.51 -2.77
C GLU A 91 15.63 -1.24 -3.57
N VAL A 92 14.80 -0.34 -3.02
CA VAL A 92 14.48 0.92 -3.70
C VAL A 92 15.68 1.87 -3.73
N VAL A 93 16.52 1.87 -2.69
CA VAL A 93 17.77 2.62 -2.67
C VAL A 93 18.70 2.13 -3.79
N ARG A 94 18.96 0.83 -3.87
CA ARG A 94 19.79 0.23 -4.95
C ARG A 94 19.24 0.51 -6.34
N LEU A 95 17.92 0.46 -6.52
CA LEU A 95 17.28 0.78 -7.78
C LEU A 95 17.59 2.22 -8.21
N VAL A 96 17.50 3.17 -7.30
CA VAL A 96 17.81 4.58 -7.58
C VAL A 96 19.31 4.80 -7.80
N GLU A 97 20.17 4.23 -6.98
CA GLU A 97 21.63 4.33 -7.11
C GLU A 97 22.16 3.71 -8.41
N SER A 98 21.42 2.77 -9.01
CA SER A 98 21.78 2.14 -10.29
C SER A 98 21.44 2.98 -11.52
N SER A 99 20.88 4.18 -11.35
CA SER A 99 20.41 5.03 -12.45
C SER A 99 20.66 6.51 -12.17
N ASP A 100 21.26 7.18 -13.13
CA ASP A 100 21.49 8.64 -13.06
C ASP A 100 20.21 9.48 -13.23
N PHE A 101 19.08 8.84 -13.55
CA PHE A 101 17.82 9.50 -13.83
C PHE A 101 16.87 9.59 -12.63
N PHE A 102 17.19 8.90 -11.55
CA PHE A 102 16.34 8.87 -10.36
C PHE A 102 17.01 9.54 -9.15
N THR A 103 16.14 10.15 -8.36
CA THR A 103 16.39 10.46 -6.96
C THR A 103 15.34 9.77 -6.10
N LEU A 104 15.57 9.68 -4.79
CA LEU A 104 14.56 9.20 -3.87
C LEU A 104 13.74 10.37 -3.35
N LYS A 105 12.41 10.24 -3.36
CA LYS A 105 11.49 11.07 -2.58
C LYS A 105 10.52 10.19 -1.81
N THR A 106 10.13 10.64 -0.63
CA THR A 106 9.05 10.03 0.13
C THR A 106 7.69 10.55 -0.35
N LEU A 107 6.61 9.82 -0.07
CA LEU A 107 5.27 10.32 -0.32
C LEU A 107 4.98 11.61 0.47
N GLY A 108 5.57 11.76 1.68
CA GLY A 108 5.48 12.98 2.48
C GLY A 108 6.10 14.18 1.78
N GLU A 109 7.32 14.05 1.25
CA GLU A 109 7.98 15.11 0.49
C GLU A 109 7.18 15.53 -0.76
N LEU A 110 6.54 14.58 -1.43
CA LEU A 110 5.68 14.87 -2.58
C LEU A 110 4.37 15.57 -2.17
N LEU A 111 3.83 15.24 -1.01
CA LEU A 111 2.67 15.91 -0.42
C LEU A 111 3.02 17.34 -0.02
N ASP A 112 4.13 17.54 0.68
CA ASP A 112 4.60 18.85 1.17
C ASP A 112 4.94 19.80 0.02
N SER A 113 5.49 19.27 -1.09
CA SER A 113 5.76 20.05 -2.31
C SER A 113 4.50 20.31 -3.14
N GLY A 114 3.37 19.70 -2.80
CA GLY A 114 2.13 19.81 -3.55
C GLY A 114 2.15 19.08 -4.90
N GLU A 115 3.10 18.16 -5.11
CA GLU A 115 3.18 17.31 -6.31
C GLU A 115 2.14 16.19 -6.30
N VAL A 116 1.72 15.77 -5.09
CA VAL A 116 0.60 14.83 -4.91
C VAL A 116 -0.41 15.37 -3.91
N GLU A 117 -1.65 14.92 -4.07
CA GLU A 117 -2.72 15.05 -3.08
C GLU A 117 -3.00 13.68 -2.50
N ILE A 118 -3.18 13.59 -1.17
CA ILE A 118 -3.58 12.37 -0.48
C ILE A 118 -4.85 12.68 0.32
N THR A 119 -5.90 11.90 0.10
CA THR A 119 -7.17 12.05 0.82
C THR A 119 -7.66 10.70 1.29
N ASN A 120 -8.45 10.69 2.36
CA ASN A 120 -9.06 9.47 2.88
C ASN A 120 -10.37 9.15 2.14
N GLY A 121 -10.82 7.90 2.25
CA GLY A 121 -12.13 7.51 1.77
C GLY A 121 -13.27 8.26 2.47
N HIS A 122 -14.46 8.20 1.88
CA HIS A 122 -15.60 9.02 2.29
C HIS A 122 -16.21 8.60 3.61
N GLY A 123 -16.36 7.27 3.83
CA GLY A 123 -17.00 6.74 5.01
C GLY A 123 -17.43 5.28 4.88
N SER A 124 -17.98 4.71 5.94
CA SER A 124 -18.40 3.31 5.96
C SER A 124 -19.86 3.20 6.41
N PRO A 125 -20.80 3.00 5.48
CA PRO A 125 -22.21 2.78 5.79
C PRO A 125 -22.40 1.46 6.55
N SER A 126 -23.39 1.42 7.45
CA SER A 126 -23.79 0.18 8.11
C SER A 126 -24.38 -0.82 7.11
N SER A 127 -24.44 -2.09 7.50
CA SER A 127 -24.88 -3.17 6.58
C SER A 127 -26.32 -3.03 6.12
N ASP A 128 -27.19 -2.49 6.95
CA ASP A 128 -28.60 -2.23 6.68
C ASP A 128 -28.84 -1.07 5.70
N GLN A 129 -27.83 -0.20 5.53
CA GLN A 129 -27.87 0.94 4.61
C GLN A 129 -27.37 0.61 3.19
N ARG A 130 -26.99 -0.65 2.93
CA ARG A 130 -26.39 -1.07 1.65
C ARG A 130 -27.42 -1.54 0.63
N LEU A 131 -28.46 -0.75 0.44
CA LEU A 131 -29.53 -0.97 -0.54
C LEU A 131 -29.79 0.34 -1.27
N GLY A 132 -29.34 0.46 -2.51
CA GLY A 132 -29.46 1.70 -3.27
C GLY A 132 -28.89 1.61 -4.69
N GLU A 133 -28.43 2.75 -5.20
CA GLU A 133 -28.02 2.92 -6.60
C GLU A 133 -26.55 3.33 -6.73
N VAL A 134 -25.97 3.92 -5.68
CA VAL A 134 -24.56 4.40 -5.71
C VAL A 134 -23.64 3.30 -5.21
N PRO A 135 -22.61 2.90 -5.98
CA PRO A 135 -21.68 1.87 -5.56
C PRO A 135 -20.90 2.27 -4.31
N TYR A 136 -20.80 1.34 -3.36
CA TYR A 136 -19.95 1.46 -2.19
C TYR A 136 -18.75 0.53 -2.32
N ILE A 137 -17.56 1.10 -2.43
CA ILE A 137 -16.30 0.40 -2.66
C ILE A 137 -15.63 0.09 -1.32
N LYS A 138 -15.33 -1.18 -1.11
CA LYS A 138 -14.61 -1.70 0.06
C LYS A 138 -13.19 -2.11 -0.33
N VAL A 139 -12.34 -2.33 0.66
CA VAL A 139 -10.99 -2.87 0.47
C VAL A 139 -10.97 -4.15 -0.39
N SER A 140 -12.00 -5.01 -0.24
CA SER A 140 -12.13 -6.24 -1.04
C SER A 140 -12.35 -6.03 -2.53
N ASP A 141 -12.82 -4.85 -2.92
CA ASP A 141 -13.16 -4.51 -4.29
C ASP A 141 -11.96 -3.89 -5.05
N LEU A 142 -10.84 -3.67 -4.33
CA LEU A 142 -9.56 -3.20 -4.88
C LEU A 142 -8.69 -4.40 -5.23
N ARG A 143 -8.58 -4.75 -6.52
CA ARG A 143 -7.83 -5.93 -6.97
C ARG A 143 -7.29 -5.76 -8.38
N ALA A 144 -6.11 -6.34 -8.60
CA ALA A 144 -5.49 -6.42 -9.93
C ALA A 144 -5.35 -5.05 -10.62
N GLY A 145 -5.03 -4.02 -9.84
CA GLY A 145 -4.83 -2.66 -10.35
C GLY A 145 -6.12 -1.94 -10.75
N ALA A 146 -7.31 -2.49 -10.46
CA ALA A 146 -8.60 -1.93 -10.84
C ALA A 146 -9.57 -1.85 -9.65
N VAL A 147 -10.46 -0.86 -9.69
CA VAL A 147 -11.60 -0.75 -8.79
C VAL A 147 -12.76 -1.55 -9.37
N ASN A 148 -13.22 -2.58 -8.64
CA ASN A 148 -14.33 -3.43 -9.06
C ASN A 148 -15.63 -2.99 -8.41
N ILE A 149 -16.65 -2.75 -9.22
CA ILE A 149 -17.98 -2.43 -8.71
C ILE A 149 -18.70 -3.73 -8.36
N ASN A 150 -19.04 -3.85 -7.08
CA ASN A 150 -19.83 -4.98 -6.59
C ASN A 150 -21.33 -4.56 -6.52
N PRO A 151 -22.20 -5.14 -7.36
CA PRO A 151 -23.61 -4.77 -7.41
C PRO A 151 -24.38 -5.08 -6.12
N THR A 152 -23.82 -5.86 -5.21
CA THR A 152 -24.43 -6.13 -3.90
C THR A 152 -24.08 -5.09 -2.83
N ASN A 153 -23.20 -4.15 -3.13
CA ASN A 153 -22.76 -3.08 -2.23
C ASN A 153 -23.17 -1.72 -2.79
N MET A 154 -24.45 -1.43 -2.81
CA MET A 154 -25.00 -0.16 -3.27
C MET A 154 -25.61 0.61 -2.11
N ILE A 155 -25.55 1.93 -2.11
CA ILE A 155 -26.17 2.78 -1.08
C ILE A 155 -27.12 3.81 -1.70
N PRO A 156 -28.09 4.34 -0.93
CA PRO A 156 -28.98 5.38 -1.42
C PRO A 156 -28.24 6.66 -1.78
N VAL A 157 -28.68 7.35 -2.82
CA VAL A 157 -28.11 8.65 -3.27
C VAL A 157 -28.02 9.67 -2.14
N ALA A 158 -29.07 9.78 -1.32
CA ALA A 158 -29.10 10.71 -0.18
C ALA A 158 -27.98 10.42 0.85
N LEU A 159 -27.69 9.14 1.07
CA LEU A 159 -26.60 8.72 1.96
C LEU A 159 -25.23 8.98 1.31
N ALA A 160 -25.09 8.70 0.03
CA ALA A 160 -23.86 9.02 -0.71
C ALA A 160 -23.53 10.51 -0.65
N GLN A 161 -24.52 11.41 -0.84
CA GLN A 161 -24.35 12.85 -0.73
C GLN A 161 -23.86 13.29 0.67
N GLN A 162 -24.31 12.62 1.73
CA GLN A 162 -23.81 12.89 3.08
C GLN A 162 -22.32 12.52 3.21
N PHE A 163 -21.94 11.35 2.70
CA PHE A 163 -20.54 10.91 2.73
C PHE A 163 -19.62 11.80 1.87
N TRP A 164 -20.09 12.25 0.72
CA TRP A 164 -19.33 13.16 -0.14
C TRP A 164 -19.23 14.59 0.41
N ARG A 165 -20.04 14.94 1.40
CA ARG A 165 -20.11 16.31 1.97
C ARG A 165 -20.41 17.39 0.92
N GLY A 166 -21.10 17.02 -0.13
CA GLY A 166 -21.43 17.90 -1.25
C GLY A 166 -22.18 17.22 -2.39
N ALA A 167 -22.11 17.81 -3.57
CA ALA A 167 -22.85 17.36 -4.75
C ALA A 167 -22.20 16.16 -5.47
N ASP A 168 -20.89 15.98 -5.33
CA ASP A 168 -20.12 14.93 -5.99
C ASP A 168 -19.09 14.26 -5.04
N SER A 169 -18.46 13.21 -5.53
CA SER A 169 -17.48 12.43 -4.77
C SER A 169 -16.11 13.10 -4.61
N GLY A 170 -15.80 14.14 -5.35
CA GLY A 170 -14.45 14.72 -5.43
C GLY A 170 -13.40 13.82 -6.11
N LEU A 171 -13.80 12.62 -6.55
CA LEU A 171 -12.92 11.69 -7.27
C LEU A 171 -12.74 12.12 -8.72
N LYS A 172 -11.56 11.83 -9.27
CA LYS A 172 -11.22 12.11 -10.67
C LYS A 172 -10.84 10.83 -11.40
N PRO A 173 -11.00 10.82 -12.75
CA PRO A 173 -10.50 9.72 -13.56
C PRO A 173 -9.03 9.42 -13.26
N TYR A 174 -8.70 8.14 -13.13
CA TYR A 174 -7.37 7.61 -12.87
C TYR A 174 -6.81 7.91 -11.47
N ASP A 175 -7.61 8.37 -10.51
CA ASP A 175 -7.19 8.38 -9.11
C ASP A 175 -6.69 7.01 -8.67
N LEU A 176 -5.61 6.99 -7.89
CA LEU A 176 -5.09 5.76 -7.30
C LEU A 176 -5.72 5.55 -5.93
N ILE A 177 -6.27 4.37 -5.73
CA ILE A 177 -6.91 3.98 -4.48
C ILE A 177 -6.16 2.79 -3.89
N SER A 178 -5.82 2.88 -2.61
CA SER A 178 -5.13 1.80 -1.89
C SER A 178 -5.74 1.61 -0.49
N PRO A 179 -5.70 0.39 0.05
CA PRO A 179 -6.03 0.18 1.46
C PRO A 179 -5.10 0.98 2.37
N GLU A 180 -5.66 1.65 3.37
CA GLU A 180 -4.93 2.28 4.47
C GLU A 180 -4.85 1.37 5.68
N ARG A 181 -5.84 0.50 5.85
CA ARG A 181 -5.91 -0.43 6.97
C ARG A 181 -5.15 -1.71 6.67
N ALA A 182 -4.45 -2.23 7.67
CA ALA A 182 -3.70 -3.48 7.58
C ALA A 182 -4.58 -4.63 7.01
N SER A 183 -4.23 -5.08 5.80
CA SER A 183 -4.96 -6.07 5.02
C SER A 183 -3.98 -6.86 4.15
N LYS A 184 -4.43 -7.96 3.55
CA LYS A 184 -3.57 -8.76 2.64
C LYS A 184 -3.12 -8.02 1.39
N ASN A 185 -3.87 -7.00 0.98
CA ASN A 185 -3.61 -6.18 -0.21
C ASN A 185 -3.16 -4.76 0.14
N ILE A 186 -2.67 -4.51 1.36
CA ILE A 186 -2.09 -3.21 1.71
C ILE A 186 -0.89 -2.89 0.82
N GLY A 187 -0.77 -1.63 0.39
CA GLY A 187 0.26 -1.22 -0.57
C GLY A 187 -0.02 -1.64 -2.02
N GLU A 188 -1.19 -2.22 -2.30
CA GLU A 188 -1.68 -2.46 -3.65
C GLU A 188 -2.52 -1.27 -4.10
N PHE A 189 -2.12 -0.66 -5.23
CA PHE A 189 -2.81 0.49 -5.79
C PHE A 189 -3.69 0.06 -6.95
N CYS A 190 -4.92 0.59 -6.96
CA CYS A 190 -5.90 0.37 -8.01
C CYS A 190 -6.27 1.70 -8.65
N ILE A 191 -6.42 1.71 -9.97
CA ILE A 191 -6.87 2.89 -10.72
C ILE A 191 -8.40 2.93 -10.76
N LEU A 192 -8.95 4.11 -10.48
CA LEU A 192 -10.34 4.44 -10.71
C LEU A 192 -10.52 4.79 -12.20
N MET A 193 -11.26 3.96 -12.92
CA MET A 193 -11.49 4.19 -14.35
C MET A 193 -12.41 5.39 -14.60
N PRO A 194 -12.27 6.09 -15.74
CA PRO A 194 -13.25 7.08 -16.16
C PRO A 194 -14.67 6.50 -16.13
N GLY A 195 -15.64 7.26 -15.61
CA GLY A 195 -17.02 6.81 -15.40
C GLY A 195 -17.28 6.11 -14.06
N GLN A 196 -16.26 5.83 -13.27
CA GLN A 196 -16.39 5.23 -11.94
C GLN A 196 -16.34 6.26 -10.79
N GLN A 197 -16.34 7.55 -11.08
CA GLN A 197 -16.14 8.58 -10.07
C GLN A 197 -17.29 8.71 -9.08
N ARG A 198 -18.50 8.32 -9.50
CA ARG A 198 -19.70 8.41 -8.67
C ARG A 198 -19.84 7.20 -7.74
N VAL A 199 -18.84 7.02 -6.87
CA VAL A 199 -18.82 5.94 -5.88
C VAL A 199 -18.55 6.50 -4.48
N VAL A 200 -18.94 5.76 -3.46
CA VAL A 200 -18.53 6.03 -2.07
C VAL A 200 -17.43 5.05 -1.71
N LEU A 201 -16.29 5.58 -1.29
CA LEU A 201 -15.16 4.79 -0.82
C LEU A 201 -15.28 4.56 0.69
N THR A 202 -14.97 3.34 1.14
CA THR A 202 -14.82 3.05 2.58
C THR A 202 -13.77 3.97 3.20
N LYS A 203 -13.92 4.30 4.49
CA LYS A 203 -12.91 5.05 5.23
C LYS A 203 -11.56 4.33 5.40
N GLU A 204 -11.51 3.06 5.03
CA GLU A 204 -10.32 2.19 5.19
C GLU A 204 -9.37 2.26 3.97
N VAL A 205 -9.56 3.25 3.10
CA VAL A 205 -8.72 3.46 1.91
C VAL A 205 -8.25 4.91 1.83
N ILE A 206 -7.14 5.09 1.12
CA ILE A 206 -6.61 6.40 0.70
C ILE A 206 -6.76 6.55 -0.80
N VAL A 207 -6.85 7.80 -1.22
CA VAL A 207 -6.81 8.23 -2.62
C VAL A 207 -5.56 9.07 -2.82
N ILE A 208 -4.72 8.70 -3.77
CA ILE A 208 -3.50 9.45 -4.13
C ILE A 208 -3.64 9.96 -5.56
N ARG A 209 -3.36 11.25 -5.75
CA ARG A 209 -3.47 11.93 -7.04
C ARG A 209 -2.23 12.77 -7.33
N ALA A 210 -1.64 12.59 -8.50
CA ALA A 210 -0.64 13.52 -9.01
C ALA A 210 -1.32 14.84 -9.39
N THR A 211 -0.76 15.96 -8.95
CA THR A 211 -1.27 17.31 -9.22
C THR A 211 -0.67 17.88 -10.50
N ALA A 212 -1.12 19.06 -10.89
CA ALA A 212 -0.51 19.80 -12.00
C ALA A 212 0.94 20.26 -11.72
N ASN A 213 1.36 20.28 -10.44
CA ASN A 213 2.72 20.66 -10.04
C ASN A 213 3.71 19.50 -10.24
N ALA A 214 3.22 18.26 -10.32
CA ALA A 214 4.09 17.10 -10.52
C ALA A 214 4.76 17.12 -11.91
N PRO A 215 6.03 16.75 -12.02
CA PRO A 215 6.70 16.58 -13.31
C PRO A 215 6.27 15.29 -14.02
N PHE A 216 5.43 14.49 -13.40
CA PHE A 216 4.98 13.19 -13.88
C PHE A 216 3.44 13.05 -13.88
N SER A 217 2.95 12.05 -14.57
CA SER A 217 1.52 11.73 -14.65
C SER A 217 1.09 10.76 -13.54
N GLN A 218 -0.23 10.60 -13.40
CA GLN A 218 -0.83 9.58 -12.54
C GLN A 218 -0.35 8.15 -12.87
N PHE A 219 -0.09 7.87 -14.15
CA PHE A 219 0.43 6.56 -14.57
C PHE A 219 1.88 6.32 -14.14
N TYR A 220 2.69 7.37 -14.03
CA TYR A 220 4.02 7.26 -13.44
C TYR A 220 3.93 6.94 -11.94
N LEU A 221 3.04 7.63 -11.24
CA LEU A 221 2.81 7.36 -9.82
C LEU A 221 2.36 5.91 -9.61
N MET A 222 1.45 5.39 -10.46
CA MET A 222 1.06 3.98 -10.44
C MET A 222 2.24 3.05 -10.74
N TRP A 223 3.07 3.36 -11.73
CA TRP A 223 4.28 2.61 -12.02
C TRP A 223 5.20 2.56 -10.80
N ALA A 224 5.53 3.71 -10.22
CA ALA A 224 6.45 3.81 -9.08
C ALA A 224 5.93 3.03 -7.85
N LEU A 225 4.65 3.21 -7.50
CA LEU A 225 4.03 2.56 -6.35
C LEU A 225 3.81 1.04 -6.54
N SER A 226 3.75 0.57 -7.78
CA SER A 226 3.62 -0.87 -8.08
C SER A 226 4.95 -1.63 -8.09
N LEU A 227 6.09 -0.93 -8.00
CA LEU A 227 7.40 -1.58 -7.94
C LEU A 227 7.51 -2.48 -6.71
N SER A 228 8.00 -3.70 -6.88
CA SER A 228 8.20 -4.66 -5.77
C SER A 228 9.07 -4.07 -4.66
N ALA A 229 10.12 -3.32 -5.04
CA ALA A 229 11.01 -2.64 -4.10
C ALA A 229 10.29 -1.56 -3.27
N VAL A 230 9.32 -0.85 -3.86
CA VAL A 230 8.49 0.13 -3.15
C VAL A 230 7.47 -0.58 -2.27
N ARG A 231 6.81 -1.62 -2.80
CA ARG A 231 5.82 -2.39 -2.06
C ARG A 231 6.40 -3.07 -0.81
N LYS A 232 7.63 -3.53 -0.86
CA LYS A 232 8.31 -4.16 0.27
C LYS A 232 8.39 -3.25 1.50
N GLN A 233 8.47 -1.94 1.32
CA GLN A 233 8.53 -0.97 2.42
C GLN A 233 7.24 -0.98 3.28
N TRP A 234 6.09 -1.36 2.71
CA TRP A 234 4.84 -1.47 3.46
C TRP A 234 4.93 -2.50 4.59
N GLU A 235 5.75 -3.54 4.43
CA GLU A 235 5.95 -4.54 5.47
C GLU A 235 6.53 -3.93 6.75
N ARG A 236 7.35 -2.88 6.63
CA ARG A 236 7.97 -2.16 7.75
C ARG A 236 6.95 -1.34 8.54
N ILE A 237 6.03 -0.66 7.85
CA ILE A 237 5.11 0.33 8.43
C ILE A 237 3.76 -0.26 8.83
N VAL A 238 3.45 -1.48 8.41
CA VAL A 238 2.22 -2.19 8.76
C VAL A 238 2.43 -2.99 10.05
N PHE A 239 1.73 -2.60 11.10
CA PHE A 239 1.78 -3.31 12.37
C PHE A 239 0.60 -4.25 12.48
N MET A 240 0.89 -5.56 12.51
CA MET A 240 -0.11 -6.60 12.71
C MET A 240 -0.26 -6.86 14.21
N GLN A 241 -1.16 -6.12 14.85
CA GLN A 241 -1.62 -6.40 16.21
C GLN A 241 -2.91 -7.23 16.20
N THR A 242 -3.45 -7.54 17.36
CA THR A 242 -4.74 -8.25 17.52
C THR A 242 -5.90 -7.54 16.83
N ASN A 243 -5.85 -6.22 16.73
CA ASN A 243 -6.78 -5.41 15.95
C ASN A 243 -6.09 -4.87 14.69
N ARG A 244 -6.82 -4.81 13.58
CA ARG A 244 -6.35 -4.16 12.36
C ARG A 244 -6.17 -2.67 12.62
N GLU A 245 -4.97 -2.18 12.43
CA GLU A 245 -4.59 -0.79 12.63
C GLU A 245 -4.51 -0.07 11.29
N ASP A 246 -4.88 1.20 11.27
CA ASP A 246 -4.64 2.09 10.12
C ASP A 246 -3.15 2.48 10.10
N VAL A 247 -2.55 2.52 8.92
CA VAL A 247 -1.14 2.88 8.76
C VAL A 247 -0.90 4.36 9.06
N GLY A 248 -1.89 5.19 8.74
CA GLY A 248 -1.84 6.63 8.98
C GLY A 248 -0.61 7.29 8.35
N ASP A 249 -0.03 8.25 9.06
CA ASP A 249 1.10 9.05 8.55
C ASP A 249 2.37 8.23 8.25
N ARG A 250 2.48 6.99 8.72
CA ARG A 250 3.63 6.12 8.39
C ARG A 250 3.75 5.84 6.90
N MET A 251 2.65 5.90 6.14
CA MET A 251 2.70 5.75 4.69
C MET A 251 3.47 6.88 4.00
N LEU A 252 3.53 8.07 4.62
CA LEU A 252 4.28 9.20 4.08
C LEU A 252 5.80 8.96 4.04
N GLU A 253 6.28 7.94 4.75
CA GLU A 253 7.69 7.51 4.74
C GLU A 253 8.05 6.60 3.57
N ILE A 254 7.08 6.12 2.81
CA ILE A 254 7.31 5.28 1.63
C ILE A 254 8.13 6.06 0.61
N LYS A 255 9.28 5.51 0.27
CA LYS A 255 10.21 6.09 -0.71
C LYS A 255 9.89 5.55 -2.09
N ILE A 256 9.85 6.43 -3.06
CA ILE A 256 9.67 6.07 -4.48
C ILE A 256 10.83 6.62 -5.32
N PRO A 257 11.18 5.98 -6.44
CA PRO A 257 12.04 6.60 -7.44
C PRO A 257 11.33 7.83 -7.99
N TYR A 258 12.04 8.94 -8.00
CA TYR A 258 11.55 10.24 -8.47
C TYR A 258 12.41 10.73 -9.61
N THR A 259 11.79 11.34 -10.61
CA THR A 259 12.49 12.06 -11.68
C THR A 259 11.74 13.34 -12.03
N ASP A 260 12.48 14.42 -12.25
CA ASP A 260 11.96 15.68 -12.78
C ASP A 260 11.92 15.71 -14.32
N ASN A 261 12.54 14.73 -14.96
CA ASN A 261 12.53 14.57 -16.40
C ASN A 261 11.18 14.02 -16.88
N ARG A 262 10.33 14.90 -17.41
CA ARG A 262 8.97 14.60 -17.88
C ARG A 262 8.95 13.56 -19.00
N GLU A 263 9.91 13.61 -19.92
CA GLU A 263 9.97 12.66 -21.04
C GLU A 263 10.31 11.25 -20.55
N PHE A 264 11.28 11.15 -19.64
CA PHE A 264 11.66 9.90 -19.03
C PHE A 264 10.53 9.31 -18.19
N ALA A 265 9.86 10.13 -17.37
CA ALA A 265 8.68 9.71 -16.61
C ALA A 265 7.54 9.20 -17.52
N ALA A 266 7.30 9.88 -18.64
CA ALA A 266 6.31 9.47 -19.63
C ALA A 266 6.67 8.15 -20.29
N GLN A 267 7.95 7.94 -20.64
CA GLN A 267 8.43 6.70 -21.24
C GLN A 267 8.25 5.50 -20.29
N LEU A 268 8.63 5.64 -19.02
CA LEU A 268 8.49 4.59 -18.01
C LEU A 268 7.03 4.21 -17.74
N SER A 269 6.15 5.20 -17.74
CA SER A 269 4.73 5.01 -17.46
C SER A 269 3.90 4.60 -18.69
N LEU A 270 4.49 4.61 -19.88
CA LEU A 270 3.79 4.31 -21.14
C LEU A 270 3.05 2.97 -21.14
N PRO A 271 3.61 1.86 -20.62
CA PRO A 271 2.89 0.59 -20.57
C PRO A 271 1.61 0.67 -19.73
N PHE A 272 1.67 1.36 -18.58
CA PHE A 272 0.51 1.57 -17.70
C PHE A 272 -0.53 2.44 -18.39
N LYS A 273 -0.12 3.58 -18.91
CA LYS A 273 -0.99 4.50 -19.66
C LYS A 273 -1.70 3.77 -20.79
N SER A 274 -0.93 3.08 -21.65
CA SER A 274 -1.49 2.36 -22.79
C SER A 274 -2.48 1.27 -22.39
N TYR A 275 -2.17 0.51 -21.32
CA TYR A 275 -3.08 -0.52 -20.81
C TYR A 275 -4.42 0.06 -20.36
N TYR A 276 -4.41 1.09 -19.50
CA TYR A 276 -5.64 1.65 -18.96
C TYR A 276 -6.45 2.45 -19.98
N GLU A 277 -5.79 3.16 -20.90
CA GLU A 277 -6.46 3.84 -22.02
C GLU A 277 -7.09 2.86 -23.02
N CYS A 278 -6.43 1.74 -23.33
CA CYS A 278 -7.00 0.67 -24.15
C CYS A 278 -8.20 0.01 -23.45
N LEU A 279 -8.09 -0.25 -22.14
CA LEU A 279 -9.17 -0.82 -21.36
C LEU A 279 -10.39 0.11 -21.36
N GLU A 280 -10.19 1.42 -21.18
CA GLU A 280 -11.24 2.43 -21.25
C GLU A 280 -11.87 2.49 -22.63
N SER A 281 -11.06 2.48 -23.68
CA SER A 281 -11.56 2.49 -25.06
C SER A 281 -12.40 1.24 -25.37
N ALA A 282 -11.94 0.07 -24.94
CA ALA A 282 -12.68 -1.18 -25.11
C ALA A 282 -14.02 -1.15 -24.34
N ARG A 283 -13.99 -0.65 -23.12
CA ARG A 283 -15.18 -0.51 -22.28
C ARG A 283 -16.23 0.42 -22.90
N ARG A 284 -15.81 1.62 -23.35
CA ARG A 284 -16.71 2.55 -24.06
C ARG A 284 -17.27 1.95 -25.36
N GLY A 285 -16.44 1.24 -26.10
CA GLY A 285 -16.90 0.53 -27.30
C GLY A 285 -17.96 -0.50 -27.00
N PHE A 286 -17.77 -1.26 -25.91
CA PHE A 286 -18.73 -2.25 -25.44
C PHE A 286 -20.06 -1.60 -25.03
N ILE A 287 -20.03 -0.54 -24.22
CA ILE A 287 -21.23 0.20 -23.79
C ILE A 287 -22.02 0.68 -24.99
N ARG A 288 -21.37 1.35 -25.96
CA ARG A 288 -22.04 1.80 -27.19
C ARG A 288 -22.67 0.65 -27.97
N SER A 289 -22.04 -0.52 -27.96
CA SER A 289 -22.59 -1.70 -28.62
C SER A 289 -23.86 -2.19 -27.92
N LEU A 290 -23.91 -2.10 -26.58
CA LEU A 290 -25.09 -2.46 -25.80
C LEU A 290 -26.21 -1.45 -26.00
N GLU A 291 -25.90 -0.14 -26.03
CA GLU A 291 -26.89 0.93 -26.27
C GLU A 291 -27.54 0.82 -27.65
N ASN A 292 -26.82 0.34 -28.64
CA ASN A 292 -27.32 0.09 -30.00
C ASN A 292 -27.94 -1.31 -30.18
N SER A 293 -27.95 -2.14 -29.13
CA SER A 293 -28.57 -3.46 -29.17
C SER A 293 -30.10 -3.36 -29.15
N PRO A 294 -30.82 -4.20 -29.90
CA PRO A 294 -32.28 -4.29 -29.77
C PRO A 294 -32.72 -5.02 -28.49
N TYR A 295 -31.76 -5.52 -27.71
CA TYR A 295 -32.00 -6.27 -26.48
C TYR A 295 -31.64 -5.44 -25.27
N ASP A 296 -32.40 -5.58 -24.18
CA ASP A 296 -32.06 -4.97 -22.90
C ASP A 296 -30.98 -5.77 -22.17
N HIS A 297 -29.95 -5.09 -21.69
CA HIS A 297 -28.82 -5.70 -21.00
C HIS A 297 -28.63 -5.03 -19.64
N HIS A 298 -28.55 -5.83 -18.59
CA HIS A 298 -28.24 -5.35 -17.24
C HIS A 298 -26.77 -5.63 -16.90
N ILE A 299 -25.91 -4.63 -17.16
CA ILE A 299 -24.47 -4.71 -16.85
C ILE A 299 -24.07 -3.45 -16.07
N HIS A 300 -23.44 -3.64 -14.94
CA HIS A 300 -23.00 -2.57 -14.06
C HIS A 300 -21.56 -2.18 -14.37
N LEU A 301 -21.37 -1.09 -15.11
CA LEU A 301 -20.05 -0.62 -15.57
C LEU A 301 -19.63 0.72 -14.94
N GLY A 302 -20.48 1.36 -14.16
CA GLY A 302 -20.34 2.71 -13.61
C GLY A 302 -21.43 3.65 -14.15
N GLU A 303 -21.83 4.64 -13.36
CA GLU A 303 -23.03 5.44 -13.66
C GLU A 303 -22.83 6.54 -14.69
N ASP A 304 -21.65 7.19 -14.69
CA ASP A 304 -21.42 8.36 -15.57
C ASP A 304 -21.30 7.99 -17.05
N GLU A 305 -21.28 6.70 -17.34
CA GLU A 305 -21.06 6.18 -18.69
C GLU A 305 -22.30 6.07 -19.50
N ILE A 306 -23.41 6.08 -18.85
CA ILE A 306 -24.71 5.87 -19.47
C ILE A 306 -25.40 7.20 -19.85
N GLY A 307 -24.78 8.35 -19.50
CA GLY A 307 -25.27 9.68 -19.89
C GLY A 307 -26.71 9.96 -19.38
N ARG A 308 -27.04 9.44 -18.20
CA ARG A 308 -28.38 9.57 -17.60
C ARG A 308 -28.38 10.46 -16.39
#